data_930a04bd5e5400f3d23461800bcf129a
#
_entry.id   930a04bd5e5400f3d23461800bcf129a
#
_cell.length_a   1.000
_cell.length_b   1.000
_cell.length_c   1.000
_cell.angle_alpha   90.00
_cell.angle_beta   90.00
_cell.angle_gamma   90.00
#
_symmetry.space_group_name_H-M   'P 1'
#
loop_
_entity.id
_entity.type
_entity.pdbx_description
1 polymer ?
#
loop_
_entity_poly.entity_id
_entity_poly.type
_entity_poly.pdbx_seq_one_letter_code
_entity_poly.pdbx_strand_id
1 'polypeptide(L)'
;MVLVPLAAAGEAGAPLAVLLGTDRDAPRLHLVPQPLNRTQRSEFLAAMAADVVPYLESFNEQVELLEGSEKDPVSGEKLPVVRELCADAPQLIVPNAAGVAHLALLGRSTRFRRTAEDPDPGEYPAPTRVPLLGRWLTHLTDRAQVPGSSMLLAMTGLLSRHWATGQSNLEDQHLAARLAWHLPPEGMESAVTGAVAAEWVESARDADGLLRCPPAGPATDPKFDERVLAPAILRHDAAVAVWEQADASRDAVQERRAAGLVERARAELARVLLAATLPTWHDVWRGVDLLRGLPPAGHLPDRWEGDRWSFTMHRDRVAAGEPPQPRRDDAVTAARKLAQREREQAKLEIQEALDDPLAMAERRLAGEAFAGEVVDVVPDWTQGKSPKPRPLLVVRTGDRPHADPGREVYRAHAEPAQRAEIVSAEPGEVVVRLLSGMGRRKDPEPGSVPAVGDQVVFTLFELSPRQSAPLPEPADTPWTHGGPPVVGEDSPAGADEWE
;
A
#
# COMPACT_ATOMS: atom_id res chain seq x y z
N MET A 1 -8.65 7.37 5.07
CA MET A 1 -8.16 8.09 6.27
C MET A 1 -6.70 8.45 6.07
N VAL A 2 -6.31 9.69 6.38
CA VAL A 2 -4.90 10.12 6.40
C VAL A 2 -4.34 9.98 7.81
N LEU A 3 -3.08 9.53 7.92
CA LEU A 3 -2.33 9.43 9.18
C LEU A 3 -0.94 10.03 8.99
N VAL A 4 -0.60 11.01 9.80
CA VAL A 4 0.74 11.62 9.87
C VAL A 4 1.35 11.24 11.23
N PRO A 5 2.08 10.12 11.31
CA PRO A 5 2.72 9.69 12.56
C PRO A 5 3.98 10.50 12.84
N LEU A 6 4.25 10.71 14.11
CA LEU A 6 5.47 11.36 14.60
C LEU A 6 6.09 10.54 15.72
N ALA A 7 7.40 10.34 15.67
CA ALA A 7 8.19 9.63 16.66
C ALA A 7 9.44 10.42 17.02
N ALA A 8 10.00 10.21 18.21
CA ALA A 8 11.22 10.86 18.61
C ALA A 8 12.40 10.49 17.68
N ALA A 9 13.29 11.44 17.40
CA ALA A 9 14.48 11.20 16.61
C ALA A 9 15.36 10.11 17.27
N GLY A 10 15.74 9.10 16.47
CA GLY A 10 16.54 7.98 16.95
C GLY A 10 15.79 6.89 17.71
N GLU A 11 14.49 7.08 18.03
CA GLU A 11 13.67 6.12 18.79
C GLU A 11 12.38 5.78 18.04
N ALA A 12 12.47 4.98 16.99
CA ALA A 12 11.33 4.62 16.14
C ALA A 12 10.15 3.99 16.91
N GLY A 13 10.40 3.37 18.06
CA GLY A 13 9.40 2.75 18.92
C GLY A 13 8.75 3.71 19.94
N ALA A 14 9.18 4.98 20.04
CA ALA A 14 8.63 5.97 20.94
C ALA A 14 7.72 6.96 20.21
N PRO A 15 6.40 6.68 20.11
CA PRO A 15 5.48 7.58 19.45
C PRO A 15 5.39 8.91 20.22
N LEU A 16 5.43 10.01 19.49
CA LEU A 16 5.18 11.36 20.03
C LEU A 16 3.75 11.79 19.78
N ALA A 17 3.28 11.58 18.55
CA ALA A 17 1.96 11.99 18.14
C ALA A 17 1.51 11.25 16.88
N VAL A 18 0.22 11.31 16.59
CA VAL A 18 -0.35 11.07 15.27
C VAL A 18 -1.40 12.15 15.00
N LEU A 19 -1.33 12.77 13.82
CA LEU A 19 -2.40 13.58 13.27
C LEU A 19 -3.18 12.72 12.29
N LEU A 20 -4.48 12.54 12.49
CA LEU A 20 -5.29 11.64 11.69
C LEU A 20 -6.69 12.17 11.43
N GLY A 21 -7.33 11.66 10.38
CA GLY A 21 -8.71 11.99 10.03
C GLY A 21 -9.08 11.62 8.60
N THR A 22 -10.36 11.74 8.31
CA THR A 22 -10.95 11.55 6.97
C THR A 22 -11.34 12.88 6.33
N ASP A 23 -11.37 13.95 7.11
CA ASP A 23 -11.70 15.31 6.68
C ASP A 23 -10.45 16.18 6.76
N ARG A 24 -10.14 16.90 5.67
CA ARG A 24 -8.99 17.80 5.56
C ARG A 24 -9.02 18.90 6.63
N ASP A 25 -10.21 19.42 6.92
CA ASP A 25 -10.39 20.60 7.77
C ASP A 25 -10.61 20.25 9.24
N ALA A 26 -10.74 18.96 9.57
CA ALA A 26 -11.00 18.46 10.90
C ALA A 26 -10.04 17.34 11.35
N PRO A 27 -8.70 17.53 11.27
CA PRO A 27 -7.76 16.55 11.78
C PRO A 27 -7.81 16.43 13.30
N ARG A 28 -7.58 15.22 13.80
CA ARG A 28 -7.45 14.95 15.25
C ARG A 28 -6.03 14.63 15.61
N LEU A 29 -5.52 15.25 16.66
CA LEU A 29 -4.17 15.01 17.20
C LEU A 29 -4.27 14.14 18.45
N HIS A 30 -3.61 12.99 18.43
CA HIS A 30 -3.28 12.22 19.62
C HIS A 30 -1.79 12.38 19.91
N LEU A 31 -1.42 12.51 21.19
CA LEU A 31 -0.04 12.76 21.60
C LEU A 31 0.35 11.97 22.85
N VAL A 32 1.64 11.73 22.98
CA VAL A 32 2.26 11.13 24.17
C VAL A 32 3.12 12.20 24.83
N PRO A 33 2.69 12.78 25.97
CA PRO A 33 3.47 13.83 26.62
C PRO A 33 4.86 13.39 27.09
N GLN A 34 4.98 12.13 27.51
CA GLN A 34 6.23 11.49 27.93
C GLN A 34 6.47 10.24 27.07
N PRO A 35 7.23 10.33 25.99
CA PRO A 35 7.35 9.26 24.98
C PRO A 35 7.84 7.92 25.51
N LEU A 36 8.62 7.93 26.61
CA LEU A 36 9.11 6.72 27.28
C LEU A 36 8.15 6.17 28.33
N ASN A 37 7.09 6.91 28.69
CA ASN A 37 6.10 6.47 29.67
C ASN A 37 5.16 5.41 29.08
N ARG A 38 5.23 4.20 29.63
CA ARG A 38 4.46 3.03 29.16
C ARG A 38 2.95 3.25 29.22
N THR A 39 2.45 3.83 30.29
CA THR A 39 1.01 4.08 30.47
C THR A 39 0.50 5.05 29.44
N GLN A 40 1.19 6.17 29.24
CA GLN A 40 0.80 7.19 28.26
C GLN A 40 0.89 6.68 26.83
N ARG A 41 1.86 5.83 26.50
CA ARG A 41 1.88 5.13 25.19
C ARG A 41 0.69 4.22 25.02
N SER A 42 0.28 3.53 26.08
CA SER A 42 -0.90 2.67 26.05
C SER A 42 -2.20 3.47 25.84
N GLU A 43 -2.33 4.60 26.52
CA GLU A 43 -3.44 5.56 26.33
C GLU A 43 -3.48 6.13 24.91
N PHE A 44 -2.33 6.51 24.38
CA PHE A 44 -2.20 6.97 22.99
C PHE A 44 -2.67 5.90 21.99
N LEU A 45 -2.24 4.65 22.17
CA LEU A 45 -2.69 3.56 21.31
C LEU A 45 -4.18 3.29 21.45
N ALA A 46 -4.74 3.44 22.65
CA ALA A 46 -6.19 3.35 22.86
C ALA A 46 -6.94 4.48 22.14
N ALA A 47 -6.45 5.70 22.20
CA ALA A 47 -7.02 6.84 21.48
C ALA A 47 -6.94 6.65 19.95
N MET A 48 -5.79 6.20 19.45
CA MET A 48 -5.63 5.85 18.03
C MET A 48 -6.59 4.71 17.61
N ALA A 49 -6.75 3.68 18.47
CA ALA A 49 -7.68 2.58 18.20
C ALA A 49 -9.14 3.05 18.18
N ALA A 50 -9.50 4.03 19.03
CA ALA A 50 -10.84 4.60 19.06
C ALA A 50 -11.23 5.33 17.76
N ASP A 51 -10.26 5.78 16.98
CA ASP A 51 -10.51 6.43 15.69
C ASP A 51 -10.34 5.48 14.50
N VAL A 52 -9.25 4.70 14.49
CA VAL A 52 -8.89 3.86 13.34
C VAL A 52 -9.80 2.63 13.25
N VAL A 53 -10.08 1.96 14.37
CA VAL A 53 -10.87 0.72 14.34
C VAL A 53 -12.31 0.96 13.85
N PRO A 54 -13.07 1.96 14.36
CA PRO A 54 -14.40 2.25 13.83
C PRO A 54 -14.40 2.66 12.36
N TYR A 55 -13.36 3.37 11.90
CA TYR A 55 -13.23 3.68 10.46
C TYR A 55 -13.07 2.40 9.63
N LEU A 56 -12.27 1.43 10.07
CA LEU A 56 -12.13 0.14 9.38
C LEU A 56 -13.43 -0.67 9.45
N GLU A 57 -14.07 -0.69 10.61
CA GLU A 57 -15.33 -1.42 10.83
C GLU A 57 -16.50 -0.86 10.02
N SER A 58 -16.50 0.43 9.66
CA SER A 58 -17.56 1.03 8.83
C SER A 58 -17.69 0.43 7.43
N PHE A 59 -16.64 -0.22 6.92
CA PHE A 59 -16.67 -0.93 5.63
C PHE A 59 -17.28 -2.34 5.73
N ASN A 60 -17.62 -2.81 6.93
CA ASN A 60 -18.28 -4.10 7.14
C ASN A 60 -19.81 -4.07 6.90
N GLU A 61 -20.41 -2.87 6.86
CA GLU A 61 -21.85 -2.70 6.86
C GLU A 61 -22.52 -3.08 5.53
N GLN A 62 -21.78 -2.95 4.43
CA GLN A 62 -22.28 -3.23 3.09
C GLN A 62 -21.54 -4.40 2.49
N VAL A 63 -22.27 -5.46 2.15
CA VAL A 63 -21.73 -6.68 1.55
C VAL A 63 -22.49 -7.05 0.29
N GLU A 64 -21.76 -7.59 -0.67
CA GLU A 64 -22.29 -8.25 -1.88
C GLU A 64 -22.27 -9.75 -1.66
N LEU A 65 -23.34 -10.44 -2.09
CA LEU A 65 -23.40 -11.90 -2.07
C LEU A 65 -22.99 -12.43 -3.43
N LEU A 66 -21.89 -13.15 -3.48
CA LEU A 66 -21.35 -13.75 -4.71
C LEU A 66 -21.64 -15.25 -4.73
N GLU A 67 -22.38 -15.67 -5.73
CA GLU A 67 -22.62 -17.10 -5.98
C GLU A 67 -21.39 -17.71 -6.65
N GLY A 68 -20.91 -18.82 -6.12
CA GLY A 68 -19.76 -19.56 -6.62
C GLY A 68 -19.95 -21.07 -6.49
N SER A 69 -18.94 -21.81 -6.87
CA SER A 69 -18.91 -23.26 -6.60
C SER A 69 -17.55 -23.66 -6.04
N GLU A 70 -17.55 -24.48 -5.02
CA GLU A 70 -16.36 -25.04 -4.41
C GLU A 70 -16.35 -26.56 -4.58
N LYS A 71 -15.17 -27.15 -4.80
CA LYS A 71 -15.05 -28.61 -4.85
C LYS A 71 -15.01 -29.14 -3.41
N ASP A 72 -15.92 -30.04 -3.11
CA ASP A 72 -15.84 -30.83 -1.88
C ASP A 72 -14.53 -31.61 -1.85
N PRO A 73 -13.70 -31.43 -0.81
CA PRO A 73 -12.39 -32.08 -0.73
C PRO A 73 -12.45 -33.60 -0.65
N VAL A 74 -13.60 -34.19 -0.27
CA VAL A 74 -13.79 -35.63 -0.12
C VAL A 74 -14.41 -36.24 -1.36
N SER A 75 -15.50 -35.66 -1.88
CA SER A 75 -16.25 -36.20 -3.01
C SER A 75 -15.74 -35.68 -4.37
N GLY A 76 -15.07 -34.52 -4.39
CA GLY A 76 -14.66 -33.82 -5.62
C GLY A 76 -15.83 -33.16 -6.37
N GLU A 77 -17.06 -33.25 -5.85
CA GLU A 77 -18.24 -32.61 -6.43
C GLU A 77 -18.22 -31.10 -6.24
N LYS A 78 -18.77 -30.37 -7.22
CA LYS A 78 -18.92 -28.92 -7.12
C LYS A 78 -20.19 -28.60 -6.34
N LEU A 79 -19.99 -28.04 -5.15
CA LEU A 79 -21.10 -27.55 -4.32
C LEU A 79 -21.29 -26.05 -4.55
N PRO A 80 -22.55 -25.57 -4.66
CA PRO A 80 -22.78 -24.12 -4.71
C PRO A 80 -22.42 -23.49 -3.38
N VAL A 81 -21.67 -22.39 -3.42
CA VAL A 81 -21.26 -21.63 -2.24
C VAL A 81 -21.61 -20.17 -2.46
N VAL A 82 -22.22 -19.54 -1.46
CA VAL A 82 -22.43 -18.11 -1.43
C VAL A 82 -21.36 -17.51 -0.52
N ARG A 83 -20.62 -16.55 -1.00
CA ARG A 83 -19.59 -15.84 -0.25
C ARG A 83 -19.96 -14.38 -0.12
N GLU A 84 -19.73 -13.82 1.06
CA GLU A 84 -19.81 -12.38 1.26
C GLU A 84 -18.52 -11.70 0.76
N LEU A 85 -18.69 -10.55 0.12
CA LEU A 85 -17.62 -9.64 -0.23
C LEU A 85 -18.02 -8.24 0.22
N CYS A 86 -17.21 -7.58 1.04
CA CYS A 86 -17.46 -6.18 1.39
C CYS A 86 -17.55 -5.32 0.13
N ALA A 87 -18.56 -4.47 0.05
CA ALA A 87 -18.82 -3.64 -1.14
C ALA A 87 -17.67 -2.67 -1.43
N ASP A 88 -16.91 -2.31 -0.37
CA ASP A 88 -15.74 -1.45 -0.46
C ASP A 88 -14.68 -1.88 0.57
N ALA A 89 -13.50 -1.25 0.56
CA ALA A 89 -12.42 -1.50 1.49
C ALA A 89 -11.79 -0.18 1.99
N PRO A 90 -11.20 -0.16 3.21
CA PRO A 90 -10.59 1.05 3.73
C PRO A 90 -9.28 1.40 3.01
N GLN A 91 -9.03 2.70 2.87
CA GLN A 91 -7.73 3.23 2.46
C GLN A 91 -7.11 4.07 3.57
N LEU A 92 -5.89 3.73 3.96
CA LEU A 92 -5.05 4.52 4.84
C LEU A 92 -3.91 5.14 4.03
N ILE A 93 -3.64 6.42 4.24
CA ILE A 93 -2.59 7.15 3.53
C ILE A 93 -1.64 7.74 4.56
N VAL A 94 -0.35 7.44 4.41
CA VAL A 94 0.74 8.04 5.18
C VAL A 94 1.64 8.88 4.26
N PRO A 95 2.42 9.82 4.81
CA PRO A 95 3.23 10.70 3.98
C PRO A 95 4.26 9.98 3.12
N ASN A 96 4.96 8.97 3.67
CA ASN A 96 6.09 8.30 3.02
C ASN A 96 6.25 6.84 3.48
N ALA A 97 7.22 6.12 2.92
CA ALA A 97 7.51 4.73 3.25
C ALA A 97 7.90 4.51 4.73
N ALA A 98 8.55 5.48 5.37
CA ALA A 98 8.87 5.41 6.79
C ALA A 98 7.62 5.43 7.68
N GLY A 99 6.55 6.11 7.25
CA GLY A 99 5.23 6.05 7.89
C GLY A 99 4.64 4.64 7.85
N VAL A 100 4.74 3.93 6.72
CA VAL A 100 4.33 2.51 6.61
C VAL A 100 5.12 1.63 7.56
N ALA A 101 6.45 1.81 7.62
CA ALA A 101 7.33 1.06 8.51
C ALA A 101 7.00 1.31 9.99
N HIS A 102 6.66 2.54 10.36
CA HIS A 102 6.24 2.89 11.72
C HIS A 102 4.91 2.20 12.10
N LEU A 103 3.92 2.21 11.21
CA LEU A 103 2.67 1.47 11.45
C LEU A 103 2.90 -0.04 11.55
N ALA A 104 3.83 -0.60 10.77
CA ALA A 104 4.22 -2.01 10.88
C ALA A 104 4.85 -2.32 12.26
N LEU A 105 5.67 -1.41 12.79
CA LEU A 105 6.24 -1.55 14.13
C LEU A 105 5.13 -1.52 15.20
N LEU A 106 4.20 -0.57 15.13
CA LEU A 106 3.06 -0.49 16.05
C LEU A 106 2.20 -1.75 15.97
N GLY A 107 1.89 -2.25 14.77
CA GLY A 107 1.14 -3.48 14.57
C GLY A 107 1.80 -4.68 15.22
N ARG A 108 3.10 -4.88 14.96
CA ARG A 108 3.89 -6.00 15.51
C ARG A 108 3.97 -5.98 17.03
N SER A 109 4.11 -4.80 17.62
CA SER A 109 4.27 -4.63 19.07
C SER A 109 2.96 -4.75 19.86
N THR A 110 1.81 -4.62 19.20
CA THR A 110 0.51 -4.52 19.87
C THR A 110 -0.40 -5.72 19.65
N ARG A 111 -0.32 -6.43 18.51
CA ARG A 111 -1.26 -7.50 18.14
C ARG A 111 -1.31 -8.71 19.10
N PHE A 112 -0.26 -8.93 19.88
CA PHE A 112 -0.17 -10.00 20.90
C PHE A 112 -0.35 -9.49 22.34
N ARG A 113 -0.65 -8.19 22.53
CA ARG A 113 -0.88 -7.68 23.87
C ARG A 113 -2.18 -8.29 24.43
N ARG A 114 -2.12 -8.67 25.71
CA ARG A 114 -3.28 -9.15 26.46
C ARG A 114 -4.04 -7.98 27.04
N THR A 115 -5.32 -8.13 27.17
CA THR A 115 -6.23 -7.15 27.77
C THR A 115 -6.64 -7.58 29.17
N ALA A 116 -7.30 -6.72 29.91
CA ALA A 116 -7.81 -7.05 31.23
C ALA A 116 -8.91 -8.12 31.20
N GLU A 117 -9.50 -8.38 30.02
CA GLU A 117 -10.55 -9.38 29.80
C GLU A 117 -10.00 -10.78 29.51
N ASP A 118 -8.68 -10.88 29.22
CA ASP A 118 -8.05 -12.16 28.95
C ASP A 118 -7.90 -13.01 30.22
N PRO A 119 -7.92 -14.35 30.14
CA PRO A 119 -7.79 -15.24 31.30
C PRO A 119 -6.50 -15.02 32.10
N ASP A 120 -5.44 -14.57 31.46
CA ASP A 120 -4.16 -14.20 32.05
C ASP A 120 -3.74 -12.84 31.48
N PRO A 121 -4.19 -11.72 32.06
CA PRO A 121 -3.96 -10.39 31.51
C PRO A 121 -2.51 -9.92 31.64
N GLY A 122 -1.71 -10.57 32.52
CA GLY A 122 -0.38 -10.11 32.86
C GLY A 122 -0.37 -8.87 33.75
N GLU A 123 0.83 -8.38 34.07
CA GLU A 123 1.01 -7.24 34.99
C GLU A 123 0.51 -5.91 34.40
N TYR A 124 0.63 -5.76 33.07
CA TYR A 124 0.27 -4.52 32.35
C TYR A 124 -0.66 -4.82 31.15
N PRO A 125 -1.94 -5.02 31.40
CA PRO A 125 -2.89 -5.31 30.32
C PRO A 125 -3.05 -4.09 29.41
N ALA A 126 -3.16 -4.35 28.12
CA ALA A 126 -3.44 -3.30 27.14
C ALA A 126 -4.94 -2.95 27.17
N PRO A 127 -5.31 -1.73 26.77
CA PRO A 127 -6.71 -1.38 26.54
C PRO A 127 -7.34 -2.28 25.48
N THR A 128 -8.62 -2.62 25.64
CA THR A 128 -9.35 -3.68 24.92
C THR A 128 -9.20 -3.63 23.39
N ARG A 129 -9.20 -2.44 22.77
CA ARG A 129 -9.11 -2.31 21.30
C ARG A 129 -7.67 -2.26 20.74
N VAL A 130 -6.65 -2.17 21.60
CA VAL A 130 -5.25 -2.05 21.16
C VAL A 130 -4.75 -3.30 20.44
N PRO A 131 -5.00 -4.55 20.90
CA PRO A 131 -4.63 -5.74 20.15
C PRO A 131 -5.33 -5.82 18.79
N LEU A 132 -6.60 -5.43 18.70
CA LEU A 132 -7.37 -5.38 17.47
C LEU A 132 -6.76 -4.38 16.47
N LEU A 133 -6.43 -3.16 16.93
CA LEU A 133 -5.67 -2.20 16.12
C LEU A 133 -4.37 -2.82 15.61
N GLY A 134 -3.63 -3.53 16.48
CA GLY A 134 -2.39 -4.20 16.11
C GLY A 134 -2.56 -5.25 15.00
N ARG A 135 -3.63 -6.04 15.04
CA ARG A 135 -3.98 -7.02 13.99
C ARG A 135 -4.26 -6.33 12.67
N TRP A 136 -5.05 -5.25 12.68
CA TRP A 136 -5.37 -4.47 11.48
C TRP A 136 -4.14 -3.78 10.90
N LEU A 137 -3.33 -3.10 11.72
CA LEU A 137 -2.10 -2.46 11.24
C LEU A 137 -1.12 -3.46 10.63
N THR A 138 -1.01 -4.66 11.23
CA THR A 138 -0.17 -5.74 10.67
C THR A 138 -0.71 -6.17 9.31
N HIS A 139 -2.01 -6.40 9.17
CA HIS A 139 -2.62 -6.79 7.90
C HIS A 139 -2.43 -5.72 6.82
N LEU A 140 -2.71 -4.46 7.14
CA LEU A 140 -2.58 -3.34 6.20
C LEU A 140 -1.13 -3.14 5.73
N THR A 141 -0.17 -3.29 6.64
CA THR A 141 1.26 -3.18 6.30
C THR A 141 1.78 -4.37 5.51
N ASP A 142 1.26 -5.57 5.72
CA ASP A 142 1.52 -6.73 4.86
C ASP A 142 0.93 -6.51 3.45
N ARG A 143 -0.27 -5.94 3.36
CA ARG A 143 -0.90 -5.58 2.07
C ARG A 143 -0.15 -4.49 1.34
N ALA A 144 0.40 -3.50 2.02
CA ALA A 144 1.23 -2.45 1.40
C ALA A 144 2.46 -3.01 0.65
N GLN A 145 2.87 -4.25 0.95
CA GLN A 145 3.95 -4.94 0.25
C GLN A 145 3.46 -5.73 -0.98
N VAL A 146 2.15 -5.80 -1.21
CA VAL A 146 1.57 -6.48 -2.37
C VAL A 146 1.41 -5.46 -3.50
N PRO A 147 2.09 -5.66 -4.64
CA PRO A 147 1.99 -4.76 -5.78
C PRO A 147 0.54 -4.56 -6.23
N GLY A 148 0.17 -3.32 -6.50
CA GLY A 148 -1.18 -2.95 -6.91
C GLY A 148 -2.21 -2.79 -5.77
N SER A 149 -1.87 -3.14 -4.52
CA SER A 149 -2.75 -2.88 -3.38
C SER A 149 -2.80 -1.39 -3.02
N SER A 150 -3.98 -0.93 -2.65
CA SER A 150 -4.26 0.47 -2.29
C SER A 150 -4.81 0.63 -0.88
N MET A 151 -4.77 -0.41 -0.02
CA MET A 151 -5.30 -0.34 1.34
C MET A 151 -4.43 0.48 2.31
N LEU A 152 -3.11 0.48 2.13
CA LEU A 152 -2.19 1.35 2.86
C LEU A 152 -1.14 1.91 1.90
N LEU A 153 -1.12 3.22 1.76
CA LEU A 153 -0.37 3.92 0.73
C LEU A 153 0.59 4.94 1.34
N ALA A 154 1.82 4.96 0.83
CA ALA A 154 2.76 6.06 1.04
C ALA A 154 2.56 7.11 -0.07
N MET A 155 2.21 8.36 0.29
CA MET A 155 1.95 9.41 -0.68
C MET A 155 3.14 9.66 -1.60
N THR A 156 4.36 9.71 -1.07
CA THR A 156 5.58 9.87 -1.87
C THR A 156 5.73 8.75 -2.90
N GLY A 157 5.43 7.50 -2.53
CA GLY A 157 5.49 6.36 -3.44
C GLY A 157 4.44 6.40 -4.56
N LEU A 158 3.24 6.94 -4.28
CA LEU A 158 2.22 7.15 -5.31
C LEU A 158 2.65 8.24 -6.29
N LEU A 159 3.12 9.38 -5.78
CA LEU A 159 3.56 10.48 -6.63
C LEU A 159 4.73 10.06 -7.54
N SER A 160 5.65 9.21 -7.06
CA SER A 160 6.79 8.72 -7.83
C SER A 160 6.41 7.81 -9.00
N ARG A 161 5.22 7.20 -8.98
CA ARG A 161 4.71 6.41 -10.11
C ARG A 161 4.24 7.26 -11.27
N HIS A 162 3.78 8.49 -11.00
CA HIS A 162 3.19 9.35 -12.02
C HIS A 162 4.11 10.47 -12.48
N TRP A 163 5.02 10.91 -11.61
CA TRP A 163 5.93 12.02 -11.92
C TRP A 163 7.36 11.70 -11.51
N ALA A 164 8.27 11.74 -12.47
CA ALA A 164 9.70 11.61 -12.20
C ALA A 164 10.26 12.92 -11.61
N THR A 165 11.22 12.80 -10.71
CA THR A 165 12.05 13.91 -10.26
C THR A 165 13.51 13.63 -10.62
N GLY A 166 14.38 14.64 -10.51
CA GLY A 166 15.82 14.45 -10.58
C GLY A 166 16.46 14.12 -9.22
N GLN A 167 15.64 13.93 -8.17
CA GLN A 167 16.09 13.65 -6.82
C GLN A 167 16.38 12.16 -6.62
N SER A 168 17.17 11.84 -5.60
CA SER A 168 17.36 10.47 -5.14
C SER A 168 16.10 9.95 -4.44
N ASN A 169 15.97 8.63 -4.33
CA ASN A 169 14.86 7.99 -3.61
C ASN A 169 14.79 8.43 -2.13
N LEU A 170 15.90 8.86 -1.53
CA LEU A 170 15.92 9.35 -0.15
C LEU A 170 15.32 10.76 -0.05
N GLU A 171 15.72 11.67 -0.95
CA GLU A 171 15.18 13.03 -1.03
C GLU A 171 13.68 13.00 -1.37
N ASP A 172 13.25 12.10 -2.25
CA ASP A 172 11.85 11.90 -2.59
C ASP A 172 10.96 11.44 -1.41
N GLN A 173 11.54 10.99 -0.29
CA GLN A 173 10.78 10.72 0.94
C GLN A 173 10.36 12.00 1.69
N HIS A 174 10.93 13.15 1.38
CA HIS A 174 10.47 14.44 1.88
C HIS A 174 9.28 14.93 1.05
N LEU A 175 8.06 14.69 1.55
CA LEU A 175 6.83 14.90 0.77
C LEU A 175 6.69 16.34 0.23
N ALA A 176 7.00 17.35 1.06
CA ALA A 176 6.93 18.75 0.62
C ALA A 176 7.92 19.06 -0.53
N ALA A 177 9.15 18.53 -0.49
CA ALA A 177 10.12 18.67 -1.56
C ALA A 177 9.67 17.93 -2.83
N ARG A 178 9.14 16.72 -2.66
CA ARG A 178 8.57 15.94 -3.74
C ARG A 178 7.43 16.67 -4.46
N LEU A 179 6.55 17.33 -3.70
CA LEU A 179 5.49 18.16 -4.26
C LEU A 179 6.04 19.44 -4.90
N ALA A 180 7.02 20.10 -4.29
CA ALA A 180 7.62 21.33 -4.80
C ALA A 180 8.28 21.16 -6.17
N TRP A 181 8.71 19.94 -6.52
CA TRP A 181 9.22 19.64 -7.85
C TRP A 181 8.21 19.95 -8.96
N HIS A 182 6.91 19.76 -8.70
CA HIS A 182 5.83 19.97 -9.66
C HIS A 182 4.93 21.16 -9.32
N LEU A 183 4.82 21.49 -8.03
CA LEU A 183 3.99 22.55 -7.48
C LEU A 183 4.84 23.45 -6.60
N PRO A 184 5.51 24.47 -7.17
CA PRO A 184 6.33 25.38 -6.37
C PRO A 184 5.56 25.98 -5.18
N PRO A 185 6.23 26.20 -4.03
CA PRO A 185 5.63 26.84 -2.86
C PRO A 185 5.05 28.22 -3.19
N GLU A 186 4.03 28.62 -2.44
CA GLU A 186 3.43 29.97 -2.57
C GLU A 186 4.49 31.06 -2.38
N GLY A 187 4.44 32.07 -3.25
CA GLY A 187 5.37 33.19 -3.23
C GLY A 187 6.69 32.94 -3.97
N MET A 188 6.90 31.77 -4.54
CA MET A 188 8.02 31.46 -5.41
C MET A 188 7.65 31.87 -6.84
N GLU A 189 8.61 32.50 -7.58
CA GLU A 189 8.38 32.91 -8.97
C GLU A 189 8.11 31.69 -9.86
N SER A 190 7.18 31.80 -10.79
CA SER A 190 6.80 30.72 -11.71
C SER A 190 7.93 30.25 -12.66
N ALA A 191 9.03 31.01 -12.71
CA ALA A 191 10.22 30.70 -13.53
C ALA A 191 11.22 29.78 -12.80
N VAL A 192 10.98 29.45 -11.53
CA VAL A 192 11.89 28.58 -10.75
C VAL A 192 11.75 27.14 -11.19
N THR A 193 12.88 26.45 -11.40
CA THR A 193 12.86 25.02 -11.73
C THR A 193 12.41 24.18 -10.54
N GLY A 194 11.80 23.00 -10.80
CA GLY A 194 11.38 22.07 -9.75
C GLY A 194 12.53 21.67 -8.81
N ALA A 195 13.76 21.51 -9.35
CA ALA A 195 14.95 21.23 -8.55
C ALA A 195 15.24 22.33 -7.52
N VAL A 196 15.24 23.60 -7.93
CA VAL A 196 15.49 24.74 -7.04
C VAL A 196 14.37 24.88 -6.01
N ALA A 197 13.13 24.62 -6.39
CA ALA A 197 11.99 24.66 -5.47
C ALA A 197 12.10 23.55 -4.41
N ALA A 198 12.46 22.34 -4.80
CA ALA A 198 12.66 21.21 -3.90
C ALA A 198 13.84 21.46 -2.92
N GLU A 199 15.00 21.89 -3.43
CA GLU A 199 16.16 22.24 -2.62
C GLU A 199 15.83 23.33 -1.57
N TRP A 200 15.06 24.34 -1.97
CA TRP A 200 14.61 25.37 -1.06
C TRP A 200 13.73 24.80 0.06
N VAL A 201 12.78 23.91 -0.28
CA VAL A 201 11.89 23.27 0.70
C VAL A 201 12.68 22.45 1.71
N GLU A 202 13.68 21.71 1.27
CA GLU A 202 14.53 20.87 2.14
C GLU A 202 15.45 21.69 3.05
N SER A 203 15.94 22.83 2.58
CA SER A 203 17.01 23.58 3.23
C SER A 203 16.55 24.85 3.92
N ALA A 204 15.39 25.42 3.54
CA ALA A 204 14.92 26.70 4.07
C ALA A 204 14.66 26.67 5.55
N ARG A 205 15.22 27.64 6.27
CA ARG A 205 15.09 27.77 7.72
C ARG A 205 14.46 29.11 8.09
N ASP A 206 13.81 29.13 9.23
CA ASP A 206 13.29 30.35 9.86
C ASP A 206 14.40 31.11 10.62
N ALA A 207 14.02 32.20 11.29
CA ALA A 207 14.94 33.02 12.07
C ALA A 207 15.58 32.27 13.25
N ASP A 208 14.91 31.24 13.75
CA ASP A 208 15.37 30.39 14.87
C ASP A 208 16.22 29.22 14.37
N GLY A 209 16.42 29.09 13.06
CA GLY A 209 17.20 28.03 12.40
C GLY A 209 16.48 26.70 12.31
N LEU A 210 15.18 26.66 12.52
CA LEU A 210 14.33 25.48 12.31
C LEU A 210 13.94 25.37 10.83
N LEU A 211 13.68 24.15 10.38
CA LEU A 211 13.17 23.93 9.02
C LEU A 211 11.80 24.57 8.85
N ARG A 212 11.58 25.32 7.77
CA ARG A 212 10.27 25.88 7.41
C ARG A 212 9.28 24.81 6.99
N CYS A 213 9.79 23.80 6.30
CA CYS A 213 9.04 22.62 5.93
C CYS A 213 9.61 21.43 6.72
N PRO A 214 8.91 20.92 7.74
CA PRO A 214 9.43 19.80 8.52
C PRO A 214 9.49 18.54 7.63
N PRO A 215 10.39 17.58 7.93
CA PRO A 215 10.39 16.28 7.31
C PRO A 215 9.00 15.64 7.41
N ALA A 216 8.63 14.85 6.42
CA ALA A 216 7.31 14.19 6.41
C ALA A 216 7.10 13.14 7.53
N GLY A 217 8.08 12.99 8.42
CA GLY A 217 8.04 12.04 9.53
C GLY A 217 8.28 10.58 9.11
N PRO A 218 8.12 9.61 10.01
CA PRO A 218 7.76 9.81 11.43
C PRO A 218 8.85 10.46 12.29
N ALA A 219 10.14 10.37 11.91
CA ALA A 219 11.21 10.99 12.68
C ALA A 219 11.15 12.52 12.61
N THR A 220 11.32 13.17 13.77
CA THR A 220 11.44 14.63 13.88
C THR A 220 12.80 15.13 13.41
N ASP A 221 12.92 16.44 13.13
CA ASP A 221 14.23 17.09 12.95
C ASP A 221 14.95 17.22 14.30
N PRO A 222 16.22 16.78 14.43
CA PRO A 222 16.97 16.83 15.69
C PRO A 222 17.07 18.25 16.31
N LYS A 223 17.12 19.30 15.48
CA LYS A 223 17.12 20.68 15.99
C LYS A 223 15.77 21.10 16.55
N PHE A 224 14.68 20.65 15.94
CA PHE A 224 13.35 20.83 16.49
C PHE A 224 13.22 20.12 17.84
N ASP A 225 13.71 18.89 17.95
CA ASP A 225 13.68 18.14 19.20
C ASP A 225 14.45 18.87 20.30
N GLU A 226 15.66 19.34 20.03
CA GLU A 226 16.51 20.04 21.00
C GLU A 226 15.91 21.38 21.43
N ARG A 227 15.45 22.20 20.49
CA ARG A 227 15.10 23.60 20.75
C ARG A 227 13.65 23.84 21.13
N VAL A 228 12.75 22.96 20.68
CA VAL A 228 11.30 23.18 20.83
C VAL A 228 10.64 22.06 21.60
N LEU A 229 10.84 20.81 21.18
CA LEU A 229 10.14 19.67 21.73
C LEU A 229 10.64 19.32 23.15
N ALA A 230 11.94 19.15 23.36
CA ALA A 230 12.48 18.81 24.67
C ALA A 230 12.16 19.85 25.74
N PRO A 231 12.26 21.17 25.49
CA PRO A 231 11.80 22.17 26.46
C PRO A 231 10.30 22.10 26.78
N ALA A 232 9.45 21.73 25.79
CA ALA A 232 8.02 21.58 26.02
C ALA A 232 7.71 20.32 26.85
N ILE A 233 8.39 19.21 26.61
CA ILE A 233 8.30 17.99 27.43
C ILE A 233 8.77 18.27 28.85
N LEU A 234 9.92 18.92 29.04
CA LEU A 234 10.43 19.27 30.36
C LEU A 234 9.46 20.16 31.16
N ARG A 235 8.78 21.11 30.52
CA ARG A 235 7.73 21.93 31.20
C ARG A 235 6.53 21.05 31.59
N HIS A 236 6.15 20.09 30.78
CA HIS A 236 5.09 19.15 31.11
C HIS A 236 5.51 18.27 32.32
N ASP A 237 6.71 17.75 32.31
CA ASP A 237 7.25 16.89 33.39
C ASP A 237 7.32 17.68 34.73
N ALA A 238 7.77 18.93 34.69
CA ALA A 238 7.76 19.80 35.86
C ALA A 238 6.35 20.05 36.39
N ALA A 239 5.36 20.22 35.49
CA ALA A 239 3.97 20.40 35.91
C ALA A 239 3.40 19.11 36.54
N VAL A 240 3.73 17.93 35.98
CA VAL A 240 3.35 16.62 36.54
C VAL A 240 3.96 16.43 37.93
N ALA A 241 5.26 16.73 38.12
CA ALA A 241 5.91 16.64 39.43
C ALA A 241 5.24 17.52 40.50
N VAL A 242 4.81 18.73 40.12
CA VAL A 242 4.04 19.61 41.02
C VAL A 242 2.67 19.00 41.36
N TRP A 243 2.01 18.38 40.38
CA TRP A 243 0.73 17.73 40.61
C TRP A 243 0.88 16.51 41.54
N GLU A 244 1.87 15.65 41.35
CA GLU A 244 2.16 14.49 42.21
C GLU A 244 2.42 14.92 43.67
N GLN A 245 3.13 16.03 43.89
CA GLN A 245 3.35 16.57 45.23
C GLN A 245 2.04 17.11 45.87
N ALA A 246 1.19 17.75 45.07
CA ALA A 246 -0.08 18.27 45.54
C ALA A 246 -1.06 17.11 45.86
N ASP A 247 -1.13 16.08 45.03
CA ASP A 247 -1.92 14.89 45.27
C ASP A 247 -1.48 14.18 46.58
N ALA A 248 -0.17 14.00 46.75
CA ALA A 248 0.39 13.43 47.97
C ALA A 248 0.05 14.22 49.25
N SER A 249 -0.10 15.56 49.15
CA SER A 249 -0.46 16.41 50.25
C SER A 249 -1.94 16.35 50.67
N ARG A 250 -2.80 15.78 49.82
CA ARG A 250 -4.27 15.67 49.94
C ARG A 250 -4.97 17.04 50.12
N ASP A 251 -4.36 18.11 49.61
CA ASP A 251 -4.94 19.43 49.55
C ASP A 251 -5.66 19.65 48.24
N ALA A 252 -6.98 19.53 48.23
CA ALA A 252 -7.83 19.64 47.04
C ALA A 252 -7.75 20.99 46.31
N VAL A 253 -7.27 22.06 46.98
CA VAL A 253 -7.06 23.36 46.31
C VAL A 253 -5.75 23.37 45.57
N GLN A 254 -4.68 22.85 46.17
CA GLN A 254 -3.37 22.72 45.55
C GLN A 254 -3.42 21.72 44.37
N GLU A 255 -4.10 20.59 44.56
CA GLU A 255 -4.31 19.57 43.51
C GLU A 255 -5.00 20.15 42.27
N ARG A 256 -6.14 20.87 42.45
CA ARG A 256 -6.83 21.51 41.32
C ARG A 256 -5.97 22.56 40.62
N ARG A 257 -5.16 23.32 41.38
CA ARG A 257 -4.24 24.32 40.82
C ARG A 257 -3.12 23.65 40.02
N ALA A 258 -2.57 22.55 40.52
CA ALA A 258 -1.52 21.78 39.89
C ALA A 258 -2.06 21.03 38.62
N ALA A 259 -3.24 20.47 38.68
CA ALA A 259 -3.93 19.87 37.48
C ALA A 259 -4.08 20.91 36.37
N GLY A 260 -4.43 22.17 36.70
CA GLY A 260 -4.47 23.25 35.74
C GLY A 260 -3.10 23.63 35.14
N LEU A 261 -1.98 23.35 35.83
CA LEU A 261 -0.63 23.51 35.25
C LEU A 261 -0.34 22.39 34.24
N VAL A 262 -0.67 21.15 34.58
CA VAL A 262 -0.50 19.99 33.67
C VAL A 262 -1.29 20.20 32.38
N GLU A 263 -2.57 20.60 32.49
CA GLU A 263 -3.40 20.86 31.29
C GLU A 263 -2.82 21.97 30.39
N ARG A 264 -2.30 23.05 30.96
CA ARG A 264 -1.65 24.13 30.21
C ARG A 264 -0.38 23.64 29.50
N ALA A 265 0.46 22.88 30.20
CA ALA A 265 1.68 22.32 29.61
C ALA A 265 1.37 21.29 28.51
N ARG A 266 0.35 20.46 28.71
CA ARG A 266 -0.16 19.54 27.69
C ARG A 266 -0.70 20.27 26.45
N ALA A 267 -1.46 21.33 26.64
CA ALA A 267 -1.98 22.14 25.54
C ALA A 267 -0.85 22.86 24.77
N GLU A 268 0.22 23.31 25.47
CA GLU A 268 1.41 23.83 24.80
C GLU A 268 2.11 22.78 23.97
N LEU A 269 2.33 21.59 24.50
CA LEU A 269 2.92 20.47 23.78
C LEU A 269 2.06 20.06 22.57
N ALA A 270 0.74 20.00 22.74
CA ALA A 270 -0.19 19.73 21.63
C ALA A 270 -0.04 20.76 20.51
N ARG A 271 0.08 22.04 20.83
CA ARG A 271 0.27 23.12 19.86
C ARG A 271 1.61 22.98 19.10
N VAL A 272 2.69 22.61 19.83
CA VAL A 272 4.00 22.34 19.23
C VAL A 272 3.94 21.18 18.25
N LEU A 273 3.35 20.05 18.65
CA LEU A 273 3.24 18.85 17.81
C LEU A 273 2.28 19.05 16.63
N LEU A 274 1.20 19.79 16.82
CA LEU A 274 0.30 20.15 15.74
C LEU A 274 1.01 21.03 14.70
N ALA A 275 1.78 22.03 15.14
CA ALA A 275 2.56 22.87 14.23
C ALA A 275 3.61 22.07 13.43
N ALA A 276 4.17 21.01 14.01
CA ALA A 276 5.11 20.12 13.33
C ALA A 276 4.46 19.16 12.33
N THR A 277 3.18 18.77 12.52
CA THR A 277 2.51 17.76 11.69
C THR A 277 1.55 18.36 10.66
N LEU A 278 0.98 19.53 10.93
CA LEU A 278 -0.04 20.16 10.09
C LEU A 278 0.44 20.48 8.66
N PRO A 279 1.69 20.97 8.42
CA PRO A 279 2.18 21.16 7.07
C PRO A 279 2.18 19.87 6.26
N THR A 280 2.69 18.78 6.83
CA THR A 280 2.70 17.46 6.19
C THR A 280 1.27 16.94 5.96
N TRP A 281 0.34 17.21 6.87
CA TRP A 281 -1.07 16.89 6.68
C TRP A 281 -1.65 17.56 5.42
N HIS A 282 -1.41 18.85 5.26
CA HIS A 282 -1.85 19.58 4.06
C HIS A 282 -1.16 19.07 2.80
N ASP A 283 0.11 18.71 2.86
CA ASP A 283 0.85 18.17 1.73
C ASP A 283 0.30 16.79 1.29
N VAL A 284 -0.08 15.92 2.23
CA VAL A 284 -0.77 14.66 1.88
C VAL A 284 -2.07 14.95 1.10
N TRP A 285 -2.88 15.91 1.55
CA TRP A 285 -4.11 16.26 0.85
C TRP A 285 -3.87 16.94 -0.50
N ARG A 286 -2.81 17.73 -0.64
CA ARG A 286 -2.38 18.26 -1.96
C ARG A 286 -1.99 17.12 -2.90
N GLY A 287 -1.29 16.10 -2.41
CA GLY A 287 -0.99 14.90 -3.16
C GLY A 287 -2.24 14.13 -3.59
N VAL A 288 -3.24 14.01 -2.70
CA VAL A 288 -4.55 13.40 -3.04
C VAL A 288 -5.25 14.19 -4.15
N ASP A 289 -5.23 15.52 -4.10
CA ASP A 289 -5.85 16.36 -5.13
C ASP A 289 -5.18 16.19 -6.49
N LEU A 290 -3.84 16.13 -6.52
CA LEU A 290 -3.09 15.86 -7.76
C LEU A 290 -3.47 14.52 -8.37
N LEU A 291 -3.50 13.46 -7.55
CA LEU A 291 -3.82 12.11 -8.01
C LEU A 291 -5.27 12.00 -8.51
N ARG A 292 -6.21 12.68 -7.86
CA ARG A 292 -7.62 12.73 -8.29
C ARG A 292 -7.82 13.49 -9.60
N GLY A 293 -6.88 14.33 -10.00
CA GLY A 293 -6.86 15.01 -11.29
C GLY A 293 -6.43 14.12 -12.47
N LEU A 294 -5.89 12.91 -12.19
CA LEU A 294 -5.49 11.97 -13.23
C LEU A 294 -6.70 11.17 -13.77
N PRO A 295 -6.67 10.75 -15.05
CA PRO A 295 -7.67 9.85 -15.57
C PRO A 295 -7.61 8.50 -14.84
N PRO A 296 -8.75 7.83 -14.61
CA PRO A 296 -8.77 6.52 -13.98
C PRO A 296 -8.13 5.47 -14.90
N ALA A 297 -7.32 4.57 -14.32
CA ALA A 297 -6.76 3.43 -15.03
C ALA A 297 -7.83 2.38 -15.30
N GLY A 298 -7.82 1.75 -16.50
CA GLY A 298 -8.86 0.81 -16.94
C GLY A 298 -8.94 -0.45 -16.06
N HIS A 299 -7.80 -0.93 -15.57
CA HIS A 299 -7.73 -2.14 -14.70
C HIS A 299 -7.79 -1.81 -13.19
N LEU A 300 -8.11 -0.59 -12.79
CA LEU A 300 -8.26 -0.23 -11.39
C LEU A 300 -9.35 -1.06 -10.66
N PRO A 301 -10.53 -1.31 -11.25
CA PRO A 301 -11.57 -2.14 -10.61
C PRO A 301 -11.06 -3.54 -10.23
N ASP A 302 -10.28 -4.21 -11.08
CA ASP A 302 -9.73 -5.54 -10.82
C ASP A 302 -8.76 -5.56 -9.63
N ARG A 303 -7.94 -4.50 -9.50
CA ARG A 303 -7.01 -4.36 -8.37
C ARG A 303 -7.76 -4.10 -7.08
N TRP A 304 -8.78 -3.24 -7.14
CA TRP A 304 -9.62 -2.91 -6.00
C TRP A 304 -10.44 -4.11 -5.50
N GLU A 305 -10.94 -4.95 -6.41
CA GLU A 305 -11.59 -6.19 -6.03
C GLU A 305 -10.66 -7.10 -5.22
N GLY A 306 -9.38 -7.20 -5.59
CA GLY A 306 -8.37 -7.93 -4.82
C GLY A 306 -8.16 -7.37 -3.40
N ASP A 307 -8.26 -6.07 -3.22
CA ASP A 307 -8.18 -5.43 -1.91
C ASP A 307 -9.46 -5.65 -1.09
N ARG A 308 -10.65 -5.58 -1.70
CA ARG A 308 -11.93 -5.93 -1.08
C ARG A 308 -11.93 -7.37 -0.56
N TRP A 309 -11.45 -8.34 -1.36
CA TRP A 309 -11.29 -9.73 -0.91
C TRP A 309 -10.32 -9.87 0.25
N SER A 310 -9.18 -9.20 0.20
CA SER A 310 -8.19 -9.24 1.27
C SER A 310 -8.74 -8.66 2.58
N PHE A 311 -9.46 -7.55 2.51
CA PHE A 311 -10.14 -6.92 3.64
C PHE A 311 -11.20 -7.84 4.23
N THR A 312 -12.10 -8.38 3.39
CA THR A 312 -13.19 -9.29 3.80
C THR A 312 -12.64 -10.52 4.52
N MET A 313 -11.65 -11.19 3.93
CA MET A 313 -11.02 -12.36 4.55
C MET A 313 -10.38 -12.04 5.90
N HIS A 314 -9.75 -10.86 6.04
CA HIS A 314 -9.16 -10.47 7.32
C HIS A 314 -10.24 -10.14 8.37
N ARG A 315 -11.32 -9.43 7.98
CA ARG A 315 -12.51 -9.20 8.79
C ARG A 315 -13.06 -10.53 9.35
N ASP A 316 -13.23 -11.51 8.49
CA ASP A 316 -13.83 -12.81 8.86
C ASP A 316 -12.93 -13.59 9.83
N ARG A 317 -11.61 -13.57 9.63
CA ARG A 317 -10.64 -14.16 10.57
C ARG A 317 -10.68 -13.48 11.94
N VAL A 318 -10.82 -12.16 11.96
CA VAL A 318 -10.96 -11.40 13.20
C VAL A 318 -12.27 -11.79 13.90
N ALA A 319 -13.38 -11.82 13.16
CA ALA A 319 -14.70 -12.17 13.69
C ALA A 319 -14.77 -13.63 14.18
N ALA A 320 -14.08 -14.55 13.52
CA ALA A 320 -13.95 -15.95 13.92
C ALA A 320 -13.05 -16.15 15.16
N GLY A 321 -12.41 -15.10 15.68
CA GLY A 321 -11.51 -15.21 16.82
C GLY A 321 -10.20 -15.95 16.51
N GLU A 322 -9.81 -16.03 15.21
CA GLU A 322 -8.54 -16.64 14.84
C GLU A 322 -7.36 -15.92 15.51
N PRO A 323 -6.26 -16.62 15.84
CA PRO A 323 -5.09 -16.01 16.44
C PRO A 323 -4.50 -14.90 15.55
N PRO A 324 -3.81 -13.90 16.13
CA PRO A 324 -3.09 -12.88 15.37
C PRO A 324 -2.05 -13.51 14.44
N GLN A 325 -1.69 -12.76 13.39
CA GLN A 325 -0.62 -13.16 12.46
C GLN A 325 0.66 -13.52 13.24
N PRO A 326 1.32 -14.65 12.93
CA PRO A 326 2.51 -15.09 13.63
C PRO A 326 3.65 -14.06 13.51
N ARG A 327 4.61 -14.09 14.42
CA ARG A 327 5.79 -13.21 14.39
C ARG A 327 6.71 -13.53 13.22
N ARG A 328 6.80 -14.82 12.87
CA ARG A 328 7.59 -15.32 11.75
C ARG A 328 6.74 -16.29 10.96
N ASP A 329 6.81 -16.19 9.66
CA ASP A 329 6.21 -17.19 8.78
C ASP A 329 7.08 -18.45 8.76
N ASP A 330 6.48 -19.61 8.66
CA ASP A 330 7.18 -20.83 8.25
C ASP A 330 7.66 -20.72 6.78
N ALA A 331 8.57 -21.60 6.39
CA ALA A 331 9.21 -21.53 5.07
C ALA A 331 8.19 -21.62 3.91
N VAL A 332 7.15 -22.46 4.03
CA VAL A 332 6.14 -22.62 2.98
C VAL A 332 5.23 -21.39 2.91
N THR A 333 4.80 -20.86 4.05
CA THR A 333 4.03 -19.62 4.13
C THR A 333 4.80 -18.43 3.54
N ALA A 334 6.11 -18.32 3.88
CA ALA A 334 6.96 -17.27 3.32
C ALA A 334 7.11 -17.41 1.80
N ALA A 335 7.30 -18.63 1.29
CA ALA A 335 7.39 -18.90 -0.14
C ALA A 335 6.05 -18.60 -0.86
N ARG A 336 4.91 -18.96 -0.26
CA ARG A 336 3.58 -18.60 -0.80
C ARG A 336 3.38 -17.08 -0.90
N LYS A 337 3.75 -16.34 0.14
CA LYS A 337 3.69 -14.86 0.14
C LYS A 337 4.59 -14.26 -0.93
N LEU A 338 5.81 -14.79 -1.11
CA LEU A 338 6.74 -14.34 -2.15
C LEU A 338 6.14 -14.61 -3.55
N ALA A 339 5.75 -15.83 -3.83
CA ALA A 339 5.14 -16.21 -5.10
C ALA A 339 3.87 -15.41 -5.41
N GLN A 340 3.07 -15.08 -4.40
CA GLN A 340 1.92 -14.20 -4.55
C GLN A 340 2.35 -12.78 -4.96
N ARG A 341 3.35 -12.20 -4.28
CA ARG A 341 3.85 -10.86 -4.60
C ARG A 341 4.44 -10.79 -6.00
N GLU A 342 5.22 -11.78 -6.41
CA GLU A 342 5.77 -11.88 -7.78
C GLU A 342 4.65 -11.94 -8.83
N ARG A 343 3.61 -12.72 -8.57
CA ARG A 343 2.46 -12.80 -9.47
C ARG A 343 1.68 -11.49 -9.54
N GLU A 344 1.43 -10.83 -8.40
CA GLU A 344 0.75 -9.53 -8.39
C GLU A 344 1.62 -8.44 -9.02
N GLN A 345 2.96 -8.52 -8.91
CA GLN A 345 3.87 -7.62 -9.61
C GLN A 345 3.75 -7.80 -11.13
N ALA A 346 3.81 -9.04 -11.61
CA ALA A 346 3.65 -9.34 -13.03
C ALA A 346 2.27 -8.87 -13.55
N LYS A 347 1.20 -9.09 -12.76
CA LYS A 347 -0.14 -8.61 -13.09
C LYS A 347 -0.19 -7.09 -13.19
N LEU A 348 0.40 -6.39 -12.22
CA LEU A 348 0.44 -4.93 -12.21
C LEU A 348 1.18 -4.38 -13.42
N GLU A 349 2.36 -4.92 -13.74
CA GLU A 349 3.15 -4.49 -14.90
C GLU A 349 2.40 -4.68 -16.23
N ILE A 350 1.67 -5.79 -16.37
CA ILE A 350 0.81 -6.03 -17.53
C ILE A 350 -0.30 -4.97 -17.61
N GLN A 351 -0.99 -4.73 -16.50
CA GLN A 351 -2.09 -3.77 -16.43
C GLN A 351 -1.60 -2.33 -16.67
N GLU A 352 -0.45 -1.94 -16.11
CA GLU A 352 0.16 -0.63 -16.35
C GLU A 352 0.51 -0.44 -17.83
N ALA A 353 1.07 -1.47 -18.47
CA ALA A 353 1.37 -1.40 -19.91
C ALA A 353 0.10 -1.29 -20.78
N LEU A 354 -1.02 -1.88 -20.34
CA LEU A 354 -2.31 -1.77 -21.06
C LEU A 354 -3.02 -0.43 -20.79
N ASP A 355 -2.88 0.13 -19.58
CA ASP A 355 -3.57 1.35 -19.16
C ASP A 355 -2.81 2.63 -19.56
N ASP A 356 -1.46 2.58 -19.59
CA ASP A 356 -0.60 3.75 -19.86
C ASP A 356 0.17 3.59 -21.19
N PRO A 357 -0.11 4.45 -22.19
CA PRO A 357 0.63 4.44 -23.46
C PRO A 357 2.15 4.62 -23.30
N LEU A 358 2.64 5.31 -22.26
CA LEU A 358 4.07 5.49 -22.01
C LEU A 358 4.70 4.18 -21.51
N ALA A 359 4.03 3.47 -20.58
CA ALA A 359 4.48 2.15 -20.13
C ALA A 359 4.49 1.14 -21.30
N MET A 360 3.47 1.16 -22.18
CA MET A 360 3.48 0.35 -23.39
C MET A 360 4.61 0.74 -24.37
N ALA A 361 4.89 2.04 -24.50
CA ALA A 361 6.02 2.51 -25.34
C ALA A 361 7.36 1.99 -24.82
N GLU A 362 7.56 1.95 -23.51
CA GLU A 362 8.76 1.36 -22.89
C GLU A 362 8.89 -0.13 -23.24
N ARG A 363 7.79 -0.92 -23.17
CA ARG A 363 7.78 -2.32 -23.59
C ARG A 363 8.10 -2.49 -25.08
N ARG A 364 7.62 -1.59 -25.94
CA ARG A 364 7.94 -1.58 -27.37
C ARG A 364 9.42 -1.29 -27.62
N LEU A 365 10.00 -0.32 -26.93
CA LEU A 365 11.44 -0.02 -26.99
C LEU A 365 12.30 -1.19 -26.50
N ALA A 366 11.84 -1.93 -25.48
CA ALA A 366 12.50 -3.12 -24.98
C ALA A 366 12.33 -4.35 -25.92
N GLY A 367 11.57 -4.24 -27.01
CA GLY A 367 11.28 -5.34 -27.92
C GLY A 367 10.30 -6.37 -27.36
N GLU A 368 9.61 -6.08 -26.27
CA GLU A 368 8.61 -6.93 -25.61
C GLU A 368 7.19 -6.73 -26.16
N ALA A 369 7.00 -5.72 -27.00
CA ALA A 369 5.74 -5.43 -27.70
C ALA A 369 6.05 -4.74 -29.05
N PHE A 370 5.04 -4.70 -29.92
CA PHE A 370 5.07 -3.89 -31.14
C PHE A 370 3.68 -3.35 -31.46
N ALA A 371 3.64 -2.19 -32.09
CA ALA A 371 2.44 -1.56 -32.56
C ALA A 371 2.58 -1.17 -34.03
N GLY A 372 1.48 -1.23 -34.77
CA GLY A 372 1.51 -0.83 -36.18
C GLY A 372 0.15 -0.86 -36.83
N GLU A 373 0.15 -0.51 -38.11
CA GLU A 373 -1.03 -0.52 -38.98
C GLU A 373 -1.15 -1.85 -39.72
N VAL A 374 -2.31 -2.45 -39.72
CA VAL A 374 -2.61 -3.61 -40.55
C VAL A 374 -2.66 -3.18 -42.01
N VAL A 375 -1.74 -3.63 -42.84
CA VAL A 375 -1.66 -3.29 -44.25
C VAL A 375 -2.26 -4.35 -45.18
N ASP A 376 -2.35 -5.61 -44.73
CA ASP A 376 -3.02 -6.69 -45.42
C ASP A 376 -3.58 -7.75 -44.46
N VAL A 377 -4.64 -8.42 -44.87
CA VAL A 377 -5.29 -9.51 -44.15
C VAL A 377 -5.49 -10.68 -45.08
N VAL A 378 -4.68 -11.71 -44.92
CA VAL A 378 -4.74 -12.91 -45.79
C VAL A 378 -5.56 -14.00 -45.07
N PRO A 379 -6.71 -14.41 -45.61
CA PRO A 379 -7.51 -15.50 -45.06
C PRO A 379 -6.74 -16.81 -45.04
N ASP A 380 -6.74 -17.49 -43.90
CA ASP A 380 -6.15 -18.84 -43.77
C ASP A 380 -6.96 -19.65 -42.74
N TRP A 381 -6.86 -20.99 -42.84
CA TRP A 381 -7.61 -21.93 -42.01
C TRP A 381 -6.73 -23.12 -41.59
N THR A 382 -7.07 -23.73 -40.46
CA THR A 382 -6.44 -24.98 -40.06
C THR A 382 -6.80 -26.11 -41.03
N GLN A 383 -5.86 -27.05 -41.26
CA GLN A 383 -6.13 -28.28 -42.02
C GLN A 383 -6.94 -29.24 -41.15
N GLY A 384 -7.93 -29.94 -41.75
CA GLY A 384 -8.71 -30.99 -41.07
C GLY A 384 -10.19 -30.98 -41.43
N LYS A 385 -10.98 -31.88 -40.79
CA LYS A 385 -12.41 -32.05 -41.06
C LYS A 385 -13.28 -30.86 -40.63
N SER A 386 -12.80 -30.06 -39.72
CA SER A 386 -13.47 -28.84 -39.20
C SER A 386 -12.48 -27.68 -39.21
N PRO A 387 -12.27 -27.04 -40.37
CA PRO A 387 -11.31 -25.96 -40.51
C PRO A 387 -11.71 -24.77 -39.62
N LYS A 388 -10.76 -24.25 -38.86
CA LYS A 388 -10.91 -23.03 -38.02
C LYS A 388 -10.14 -21.88 -38.65
N PRO A 389 -10.65 -20.64 -38.59
CA PRO A 389 -9.99 -19.49 -39.16
C PRO A 389 -8.62 -19.24 -38.49
N ARG A 390 -7.63 -18.90 -39.30
CA ARG A 390 -6.24 -18.59 -38.92
C ARG A 390 -5.68 -17.48 -39.81
N PRO A 391 -6.38 -16.32 -39.93
CA PRO A 391 -5.94 -15.27 -40.82
C PRO A 391 -4.55 -14.77 -40.47
N LEU A 392 -3.79 -14.40 -41.49
CA LEU A 392 -2.51 -13.73 -41.39
C LEU A 392 -2.78 -12.21 -41.43
N LEU A 393 -2.18 -11.50 -40.51
CA LEU A 393 -2.16 -10.03 -40.51
C LEU A 393 -0.75 -9.57 -40.85
N VAL A 394 -0.65 -8.73 -41.87
CA VAL A 394 0.61 -8.03 -42.18
C VAL A 394 0.55 -6.66 -41.50
N VAL A 395 1.45 -6.45 -40.54
CA VAL A 395 1.51 -5.25 -39.73
C VAL A 395 2.74 -4.44 -40.08
N ARG A 396 2.54 -3.24 -40.61
CA ARG A 396 3.60 -2.27 -40.85
C ARG A 396 3.96 -1.59 -39.53
N THR A 397 5.21 -1.72 -39.10
CA THR A 397 5.66 -1.21 -37.81
C THR A 397 7.08 -0.68 -37.85
N GLY A 398 7.40 0.34 -37.05
CA GLY A 398 8.77 0.78 -36.79
C GLY A 398 9.43 0.07 -35.60
N ASP A 399 8.66 -0.73 -34.87
CA ASP A 399 9.17 -1.47 -33.71
C ASP A 399 9.92 -2.74 -34.14
N ARG A 400 10.77 -3.23 -33.25
CA ARG A 400 11.57 -4.45 -33.50
C ARG A 400 11.32 -5.43 -32.34
N PRO A 401 10.30 -6.30 -32.44
CA PRO A 401 10.06 -7.29 -31.40
C PRO A 401 11.25 -8.28 -31.33
N HIS A 402 11.68 -8.59 -30.11
CA HIS A 402 12.72 -9.57 -29.85
C HIS A 402 12.14 -10.99 -29.87
N ALA A 403 11.68 -11.42 -31.04
CA ALA A 403 11.01 -12.70 -31.17
C ALA A 403 11.31 -13.37 -32.51
N ASP A 404 11.57 -14.67 -32.44
CA ASP A 404 11.71 -15.54 -33.61
C ASP A 404 10.35 -15.98 -34.17
N PRO A 405 10.26 -16.39 -35.45
CA PRO A 405 9.09 -17.05 -36.00
C PRO A 405 8.65 -18.24 -35.13
N GLY A 406 7.35 -18.40 -34.95
CA GLY A 406 6.75 -19.38 -34.04
C GLY A 406 6.51 -18.87 -32.61
N ARG A 407 6.98 -17.65 -32.26
CA ARG A 407 6.71 -17.06 -30.97
C ARG A 407 5.25 -16.65 -30.85
N GLU A 408 4.59 -17.07 -29.76
CA GLU A 408 3.22 -16.65 -29.43
C GLU A 408 3.23 -15.20 -28.92
N VAL A 409 2.26 -14.42 -29.40
CA VAL A 409 2.02 -13.02 -29.03
C VAL A 409 0.54 -12.80 -28.75
N TYR A 410 0.24 -11.73 -27.99
CA TYR A 410 -1.10 -11.45 -27.51
C TYR A 410 -1.52 -10.06 -27.98
N ARG A 411 -2.72 -9.96 -28.60
CA ARG A 411 -3.26 -8.68 -29.03
C ARG A 411 -3.81 -7.93 -27.83
N ALA A 412 -3.22 -6.78 -27.53
CA ALA A 412 -3.71 -5.87 -26.50
C ALA A 412 -5.10 -5.32 -26.85
N HIS A 413 -5.91 -5.08 -25.84
CA HIS A 413 -7.27 -4.51 -25.95
C HIS A 413 -8.24 -5.29 -26.85
N ALA A 414 -7.97 -6.58 -27.12
CA ALA A 414 -8.88 -7.44 -27.88
C ALA A 414 -9.91 -8.10 -26.95
N GLU A 415 -11.18 -7.96 -27.27
CA GLU A 415 -12.29 -8.65 -26.62
C GLU A 415 -13.05 -9.50 -27.63
N PRO A 416 -13.07 -10.82 -27.50
CA PRO A 416 -12.32 -11.64 -26.52
C PRO A 416 -10.81 -11.61 -26.75
N ALA A 417 -10.02 -11.95 -25.71
CA ALA A 417 -8.57 -11.99 -25.78
C ALA A 417 -8.06 -12.84 -26.95
N GLN A 418 -7.14 -12.30 -27.73
CA GLN A 418 -6.60 -12.93 -28.93
C GLN A 418 -5.15 -13.32 -28.76
N ARG A 419 -4.84 -14.56 -29.12
CA ARG A 419 -3.47 -15.05 -29.28
C ARG A 419 -3.14 -15.11 -30.76
N ALA A 420 -1.90 -14.82 -31.07
CA ALA A 420 -1.34 -14.92 -32.41
C ALA A 420 0.05 -15.54 -32.35
N GLU A 421 0.61 -15.89 -33.49
CA GLU A 421 1.97 -16.41 -33.66
C GLU A 421 2.70 -15.55 -34.67
N ILE A 422 3.93 -15.15 -34.38
CA ILE A 422 4.78 -14.47 -35.35
C ILE A 422 5.16 -15.44 -36.44
N VAL A 423 4.84 -15.10 -37.68
CA VAL A 423 5.23 -15.87 -38.87
C VAL A 423 6.55 -15.36 -39.44
N SER A 424 6.72 -14.03 -39.48
CA SER A 424 7.98 -13.35 -39.85
C SER A 424 8.06 -11.98 -39.17
N ALA A 425 9.28 -11.53 -38.91
CA ALA A 425 9.57 -10.21 -38.36
C ALA A 425 10.76 -9.61 -39.14
N GLU A 426 10.46 -8.76 -40.10
CA GLU A 426 11.44 -8.07 -40.93
C GLU A 426 11.44 -6.56 -40.58
N PRO A 427 12.53 -5.83 -40.87
CA PRO A 427 12.54 -4.38 -40.64
C PRO A 427 11.40 -3.66 -41.36
N GLY A 428 10.48 -3.09 -40.60
CA GLY A 428 9.32 -2.34 -41.10
C GLY A 428 8.03 -3.19 -41.23
N GLU A 429 8.08 -4.51 -41.05
CA GLU A 429 6.93 -5.39 -41.22
C GLU A 429 6.98 -6.61 -40.31
N VAL A 430 5.87 -6.90 -39.64
CA VAL A 430 5.68 -8.12 -38.86
C VAL A 430 4.44 -8.83 -39.36
N VAL A 431 4.56 -10.14 -39.70
CA VAL A 431 3.43 -10.97 -40.08
C VAL A 431 3.03 -11.86 -38.87
N VAL A 432 1.79 -11.77 -38.47
CA VAL A 432 1.24 -12.61 -37.40
C VAL A 432 0.07 -13.43 -37.86
N ARG A 433 -0.05 -14.68 -37.38
CA ARG A 433 -1.20 -15.55 -37.56
C ARG A 433 -2.07 -15.57 -36.34
N LEU A 434 -3.33 -15.16 -36.46
CA LEU A 434 -4.27 -15.24 -35.35
C LEU A 434 -4.59 -16.68 -34.98
N LEU A 435 -4.54 -17.02 -33.67
CA LEU A 435 -4.76 -18.39 -33.19
C LEU A 435 -6.06 -18.56 -32.40
N SER A 436 -6.63 -17.46 -31.85
CA SER A 436 -7.84 -17.52 -31.00
C SER A 436 -8.65 -16.22 -31.09
N GLY A 437 -9.82 -16.20 -30.44
CA GLY A 437 -10.63 -14.99 -30.28
C GLY A 437 -11.51 -14.64 -31.49
N MET A 438 -11.67 -15.55 -32.45
CA MET A 438 -12.46 -15.32 -33.66
C MET A 438 -13.80 -16.09 -33.68
N GLY A 439 -14.22 -16.61 -32.53
CA GLY A 439 -15.43 -17.43 -32.42
C GLY A 439 -15.17 -18.92 -32.71
N ARG A 440 -16.27 -19.70 -32.75
CA ARG A 440 -16.23 -21.18 -32.92
C ARG A 440 -16.65 -21.64 -34.32
N ARG A 441 -17.09 -20.72 -35.15
CA ARG A 441 -17.60 -21.02 -36.51
C ARG A 441 -16.45 -21.12 -37.52
N LYS A 442 -16.78 -21.59 -38.73
CA LYS A 442 -15.85 -21.70 -39.88
C LYS A 442 -15.39 -20.30 -40.31
N ASP A 443 -16.29 -19.31 -40.29
CA ASP A 443 -15.99 -17.93 -40.60
C ASP A 443 -15.78 -17.14 -39.28
N PRO A 444 -14.81 -16.21 -39.23
CA PRO A 444 -14.60 -15.37 -38.09
C PRO A 444 -15.85 -14.57 -37.70
N GLU A 445 -16.07 -14.34 -36.43
CA GLU A 445 -17.14 -13.43 -35.97
C GLU A 445 -16.87 -12.01 -36.47
N PRO A 446 -17.91 -11.27 -36.90
CA PRO A 446 -17.72 -9.90 -37.38
C PRO A 446 -16.97 -9.04 -36.37
N GLY A 447 -15.95 -8.32 -36.86
CA GLY A 447 -15.12 -7.43 -36.00
C GLY A 447 -14.04 -8.13 -35.15
N SER A 448 -13.98 -9.47 -35.16
CA SER A 448 -12.94 -10.23 -34.43
C SER A 448 -11.58 -10.22 -35.14
N VAL A 449 -11.52 -10.02 -36.44
CA VAL A 449 -10.29 -9.86 -37.20
C VAL A 449 -10.09 -8.39 -37.53
N PRO A 450 -8.92 -7.78 -37.21
CA PRO A 450 -8.62 -6.43 -37.63
C PRO A 450 -8.74 -6.21 -39.11
N ALA A 451 -9.26 -5.08 -39.53
CA ALA A 451 -9.32 -4.67 -40.93
C ALA A 451 -8.03 -3.96 -41.37
N VAL A 452 -7.83 -3.89 -42.68
CA VAL A 452 -6.74 -3.06 -43.26
C VAL A 452 -6.97 -1.62 -42.86
N GLY A 453 -5.93 -0.97 -42.35
CA GLY A 453 -5.93 0.37 -41.79
C GLY A 453 -6.09 0.43 -40.27
N ASP A 454 -6.45 -0.67 -39.60
CA ASP A 454 -6.57 -0.68 -38.14
C ASP A 454 -5.18 -0.59 -37.47
N GLN A 455 -5.13 0.14 -36.38
CA GLN A 455 -3.98 0.16 -35.48
C GLN A 455 -4.06 -1.02 -34.51
N VAL A 456 -3.00 -1.78 -34.39
CA VAL A 456 -2.95 -2.96 -33.51
C VAL A 456 -1.70 -2.89 -32.62
N VAL A 457 -1.82 -3.45 -31.43
CA VAL A 457 -0.70 -3.64 -30.51
C VAL A 457 -0.63 -5.13 -30.14
N PHE A 458 0.54 -5.72 -30.25
CA PHE A 458 0.82 -7.09 -29.82
C PHE A 458 1.94 -7.09 -28.77
N THR A 459 1.78 -7.95 -27.76
CA THR A 459 2.74 -8.14 -26.68
C THR A 459 3.34 -9.55 -26.74
N LEU A 460 4.61 -9.69 -26.34
CA LEU A 460 5.29 -10.96 -26.18
C LEU A 460 5.01 -11.58 -24.79
N PHE A 461 4.45 -10.80 -23.90
CA PHE A 461 3.99 -11.25 -22.59
C PHE A 461 2.49 -11.54 -22.61
N GLU A 462 2.08 -12.51 -21.81
CA GLU A 462 0.65 -12.86 -21.66
C GLU A 462 -0.11 -11.72 -20.98
N LEU A 463 -1.37 -11.50 -21.35
CA LEU A 463 -2.23 -10.46 -20.78
C LEU A 463 -2.77 -10.82 -19.37
N SER A 464 -2.45 -12.02 -18.90
CA SER A 464 -2.76 -12.49 -17.55
C SER A 464 -1.60 -13.33 -17.04
N PRO A 465 -1.15 -13.16 -15.80
CA PRO A 465 -0.04 -13.95 -15.26
C PRO A 465 -0.41 -15.44 -15.17
N ARG A 466 0.55 -16.31 -15.45
CA ARG A 466 0.37 -17.76 -15.30
C ARG A 466 0.14 -18.11 -13.82
N GLN A 467 -0.69 -19.14 -13.61
CA GLN A 467 -0.81 -19.73 -12.29
C GLN A 467 0.51 -20.40 -11.91
N SER A 468 1.01 -20.07 -10.71
CA SER A 468 2.18 -20.73 -10.15
C SER A 468 1.87 -22.20 -9.86
N ALA A 469 2.87 -23.07 -9.97
CA ALA A 469 2.75 -24.45 -9.52
C ALA A 469 2.39 -24.48 -8.01
N PRO A 470 1.55 -25.41 -7.57
CA PRO A 470 1.24 -25.56 -6.15
C PRO A 470 2.53 -25.85 -5.38
N LEU A 471 2.72 -25.15 -4.29
CA LEU A 471 3.81 -25.42 -3.35
C LEU A 471 3.51 -26.72 -2.57
N PRO A 472 4.53 -27.51 -2.21
CA PRO A 472 4.33 -28.69 -1.39
C PRO A 472 3.78 -28.33 -0.02
N GLU A 473 3.11 -29.28 0.62
CA GLU A 473 2.69 -29.10 2.01
C GLU A 473 3.91 -29.00 2.94
N PRO A 474 3.82 -28.31 4.08
CA PRO A 474 4.92 -28.17 5.02
C PRO A 474 5.56 -29.49 5.43
N ALA A 475 4.75 -30.54 5.59
CA ALA A 475 5.21 -31.88 5.95
C ALA A 475 6.03 -32.57 4.87
N ASP A 476 5.80 -32.21 3.59
CA ASP A 476 6.46 -32.81 2.42
C ASP A 476 7.67 -31.99 1.93
N THR A 477 7.97 -30.87 2.62
CA THR A 477 9.05 -29.97 2.20
C THR A 477 10.41 -30.52 2.61
N PRO A 478 11.37 -30.72 1.68
CA PRO A 478 12.72 -31.11 2.04
C PRO A 478 13.43 -29.96 2.77
N TRP A 479 13.84 -30.22 4.00
CA TRP A 479 14.53 -29.25 4.84
C TRP A 479 16.06 -29.37 4.69
N THR A 480 16.71 -28.28 4.33
CA THR A 480 18.16 -28.24 4.17
C THR A 480 18.93 -28.14 5.50
N HIS A 481 18.23 -27.90 6.63
CA HIS A 481 18.83 -27.61 7.94
C HIS A 481 18.16 -28.40 9.09
N GLY A 482 17.98 -29.69 8.92
CA GLY A 482 17.67 -30.58 10.07
C GLY A 482 16.17 -30.76 10.39
N GLY A 483 15.30 -30.60 9.44
CA GLY A 483 13.86 -30.86 9.58
C GLY A 483 12.98 -29.62 9.68
N PRO A 484 11.65 -29.79 9.70
CA PRO A 484 10.73 -28.67 9.86
C PRO A 484 11.05 -27.91 11.15
N PRO A 485 10.89 -26.57 11.15
CA PRO A 485 11.03 -25.83 12.39
C PRO A 485 10.09 -26.46 13.41
N VAL A 486 10.64 -26.84 14.55
CA VAL A 486 9.82 -27.23 15.69
C VAL A 486 8.90 -26.03 15.94
N VAL A 487 7.60 -26.24 15.81
CA VAL A 487 6.62 -25.25 16.27
C VAL A 487 6.80 -25.22 17.79
N GLY A 488 7.75 -24.39 18.24
CA GLY A 488 7.92 -24.10 19.66
C GLY A 488 6.59 -23.51 20.11
N GLU A 489 6.06 -24.02 21.19
CA GLU A 489 5.11 -23.23 21.99
C GLU A 489 5.71 -21.82 22.04
N ASP A 490 4.99 -20.84 21.49
CA ASP A 490 5.40 -19.44 21.54
C ASP A 490 5.71 -19.11 23.00
N SER A 491 6.97 -19.15 23.37
CA SER A 491 7.40 -18.56 24.63
C SER A 491 6.86 -17.16 24.60
N PRO A 492 6.05 -16.74 25.56
CA PRO A 492 5.61 -15.38 25.62
C PRO A 492 6.88 -14.54 25.55
N ALA A 493 7.07 -13.86 24.43
CA ALA A 493 8.24 -13.01 24.27
C ALA A 493 8.21 -12.05 25.44
N GLY A 494 9.27 -12.11 26.19
CA GLY A 494 9.46 -11.27 27.34
C GLY A 494 9.13 -9.83 26.98
N ALA A 495 8.61 -9.11 27.94
CA ALA A 495 8.28 -7.69 27.87
C ALA A 495 9.49 -6.79 27.50
N ASP A 496 10.60 -7.37 27.10
CA ASP A 496 11.95 -6.79 27.07
C ASP A 496 12.37 -6.15 25.74
N GLU A 497 11.52 -6.17 24.72
CA GLU A 497 11.83 -5.45 23.47
C GLU A 497 11.44 -3.94 23.52
N TRP A 498 11.14 -3.41 24.72
CA TRP A 498 10.76 -2.02 24.94
C TRP A 498 11.47 -1.38 26.13
N GLU A 499 12.58 -1.94 26.65
CA GLU A 499 13.47 -1.21 27.54
C GLU A 499 14.45 -0.30 26.80
#